data_6538c79360d59ad14b3a7fe8944f7df8
#
_entry.id   6538c79360d59ad14b3a7fe8944f7df8
#
_cell.length_a   1.000
_cell.length_b   1.000
_cell.length_c   1.000
_cell.angle_alpha   90.00
_cell.angle_beta   90.00
_cell.angle_gamma   90.00
#
_symmetry.space_group_name_H-M   'P 1'
#
loop_
_entity.id
_entity.type
_entity.pdbx_description
1 polymer ?
#
loop_
_entity_poly.entity_id
_entity_poly.type
_entity_poly.pdbx_seq_one_letter_code
_entity_poly.pdbx_strand_id
1 'polypeptide(L)'
;MRKYNLSTTSPFSSVSGGDSNTASGRAAGVSGGRYNEAGGDYSCVGGGGYTSVSDGNQAFGHYTAILGGRSNLTGDPDLTDHTFAQSATVSGGQNNTASGSRSTVSGGFNNTATAWGASVSGGDHNTASGEAAGVSGGRYNVASGDYAFVGGGGSNTAQYGNTAFGNFSSVLGGTDNIAGDGNLIDHAVGEKSSVSGGQGNTASGLSASVSGGWDNTASGLSASVSGGFGNIASGETSTVSGGYSRSATDVDDWRAGGLYQDN
;
A
#
# COMPACT_ATOMS: atom_id res chain seq x y z
N MET A 1 -19.44 31.28 27.19
CA MET A 1 -19.63 29.83 27.30
C MET A 1 -19.43 29.24 25.90
N ARG A 2 -18.38 28.44 25.69
CA ARG A 2 -18.24 27.67 24.43
C ARG A 2 -19.31 26.58 24.43
N LYS A 3 -20.18 26.58 23.44
CA LYS A 3 -21.12 25.47 23.24
C LYS A 3 -20.32 24.29 22.69
N TYR A 4 -20.10 23.26 23.50
CA TYR A 4 -19.62 21.99 23.06
C TYR A 4 -20.75 21.31 22.29
N ASN A 5 -20.61 21.20 20.98
CA ASN A 5 -21.60 20.55 20.14
C ASN A 5 -21.26 19.03 20.09
N LEU A 6 -21.73 18.30 21.09
CA LEU A 6 -21.60 16.86 21.18
C LEU A 6 -22.91 16.24 20.69
N SER A 7 -22.85 15.36 19.70
CA SER A 7 -24.06 14.73 19.15
C SER A 7 -23.99 13.21 19.28
N THR A 8 -25.03 12.65 19.91
CA THR A 8 -25.28 11.19 19.95
C THR A 8 -26.68 10.96 19.42
N THR A 9 -26.81 10.15 18.36
CA THR A 9 -28.10 9.98 17.66
C THR A 9 -28.61 8.54 17.64
N SER A 10 -27.79 7.57 18.06
CA SER A 10 -28.13 6.15 18.05
C SER A 10 -28.04 5.53 19.46
N PRO A 11 -28.73 4.38 19.69
CA PRO A 11 -28.68 3.70 20.97
C PRO A 11 -27.26 3.31 21.39
N PHE A 12 -26.94 3.56 22.66
CA PHE A 12 -25.66 3.26 23.29
C PHE A 12 -24.44 4.02 22.71
N SER A 13 -24.68 5.00 21.82
CA SER A 13 -23.59 5.85 21.35
C SER A 13 -23.11 6.82 22.43
N SER A 14 -21.83 7.20 22.41
CA SER A 14 -21.25 8.06 23.43
C SER A 14 -20.21 9.02 22.88
N VAL A 15 -20.22 10.26 23.37
CA VAL A 15 -19.14 11.23 23.18
C VAL A 15 -18.68 11.67 24.56
N SER A 16 -17.44 11.36 24.93
CA SER A 16 -16.93 11.63 26.29
C SER A 16 -16.46 13.06 26.50
N GLY A 17 -16.19 13.79 25.42
CA GLY A 17 -15.75 15.20 25.52
C GLY A 17 -15.31 15.81 24.20
N GLY A 18 -14.66 16.98 24.28
CA GLY A 18 -14.12 17.70 23.12
C GLY A 18 -15.08 18.73 22.54
N ASP A 19 -14.97 18.99 21.24
CA ASP A 19 -15.74 20.02 20.56
C ASP A 19 -16.21 19.51 19.18
N SER A 20 -17.51 19.61 18.91
CA SER A 20 -18.11 19.25 17.62
C SER A 20 -17.86 17.79 17.19
N ASN A 21 -17.85 16.87 18.13
CA ASN A 21 -17.73 15.43 17.89
C ASN A 21 -19.11 14.78 17.74
N THR A 22 -19.23 13.79 16.87
CA THR A 22 -20.47 13.06 16.59
C THR A 22 -20.30 11.55 16.74
N ALA A 23 -21.23 10.88 17.44
CA ALA A 23 -21.34 9.42 17.46
C ALA A 23 -22.75 9.05 16.98
N SER A 24 -22.88 8.61 15.73
CA SER A 24 -24.16 8.35 15.08
C SER A 24 -24.43 6.85 14.86
N GLY A 25 -23.42 6.00 14.89
CA GLY A 25 -23.59 4.55 14.84
C GLY A 25 -24.09 3.98 16.16
N ARG A 26 -24.74 2.80 16.12
CA ARG A 26 -25.16 2.06 17.32
C ARG A 26 -23.92 1.65 18.12
N ALA A 27 -23.92 1.95 19.42
CA ALA A 27 -22.78 1.71 20.31
C ALA A 27 -21.46 2.30 19.81
N ALA A 28 -21.53 3.35 18.96
CA ALA A 28 -20.36 4.05 18.49
C ALA A 28 -19.81 5.00 19.58
N GLY A 29 -18.51 5.24 19.55
CA GLY A 29 -17.87 6.05 20.59
C GLY A 29 -16.85 7.06 20.07
N VAL A 30 -16.87 8.28 20.61
CA VAL A 30 -15.80 9.27 20.44
C VAL A 30 -15.28 9.67 21.82
N SER A 31 -14.01 9.43 22.10
CA SER A 31 -13.45 9.75 23.42
C SER A 31 -13.14 11.23 23.60
N GLY A 32 -12.85 11.96 22.52
CA GLY A 32 -12.58 13.40 22.61
C GLY A 32 -12.06 14.00 21.32
N GLY A 33 -11.34 15.12 21.42
CA GLY A 33 -10.80 15.82 20.26
C GLY A 33 -11.81 16.77 19.63
N ARG A 34 -11.70 16.97 18.31
CA ARG A 34 -12.50 17.98 17.63
C ARG A 34 -12.93 17.52 16.23
N TYR A 35 -14.21 17.71 15.91
CA TYR A 35 -14.81 17.35 14.62
C TYR A 35 -14.72 15.85 14.27
N ASN A 36 -14.51 14.97 15.25
CA ASN A 36 -14.43 13.54 15.00
C ASN A 36 -15.83 12.93 14.84
N GLU A 37 -15.96 11.92 13.98
CA GLU A 37 -17.22 11.25 13.71
C GLU A 37 -17.06 9.71 13.78
N ALA A 38 -17.88 9.07 14.58
CA ALA A 38 -18.05 7.63 14.65
C ALA A 38 -19.45 7.28 14.10
N GLY A 39 -19.52 6.99 12.79
CA GLY A 39 -20.76 6.78 12.04
C GLY A 39 -21.18 5.32 11.92
N GLY A 40 -20.22 4.40 11.88
CA GLY A 40 -20.49 2.96 11.80
C GLY A 40 -20.93 2.35 13.14
N ASP A 41 -21.72 1.28 13.11
CA ASP A 41 -22.07 0.55 14.33
C ASP A 41 -20.82 -0.04 14.99
N TYR A 42 -20.72 0.13 16.31
CA TYR A 42 -19.57 -0.30 17.11
C TYR A 42 -18.24 0.32 16.68
N SER A 43 -18.29 1.43 15.91
CA SER A 43 -17.08 2.16 15.53
C SER A 43 -16.57 3.03 16.67
N CYS A 44 -15.27 3.32 16.66
CA CYS A 44 -14.69 4.20 17.66
C CYS A 44 -13.66 5.17 17.10
N VAL A 45 -13.66 6.39 17.66
CA VAL A 45 -12.60 7.38 17.44
C VAL A 45 -12.02 7.77 18.80
N GLY A 46 -10.73 7.50 19.04
CA GLY A 46 -10.04 7.84 20.28
C GLY A 46 -9.84 9.33 20.47
N GLY A 47 -9.73 10.10 19.39
CA GLY A 47 -9.58 11.55 19.47
C GLY A 47 -8.88 12.15 18.25
N GLY A 48 -8.27 13.33 18.43
CA GLY A 48 -7.60 14.05 17.34
C GLY A 48 -8.51 15.08 16.68
N GLY A 49 -8.33 15.31 15.37
CA GLY A 49 -8.95 16.42 14.67
C GLY A 49 -8.23 17.74 14.91
N TYR A 50 -8.57 18.81 14.18
CA TYR A 50 -7.85 20.07 14.33
C TYR A 50 -8.80 21.30 14.27
N THR A 51 -8.85 22.02 13.15
CA THR A 51 -9.51 23.33 13.08
C THR A 51 -10.84 23.34 12.35
N SER A 52 -11.11 22.35 11.53
CA SER A 52 -12.31 22.27 10.70
C SER A 52 -12.89 20.85 10.66
N VAL A 53 -14.11 20.72 10.15
CA VAL A 53 -14.78 19.42 9.98
C VAL A 53 -13.96 18.45 9.15
N SER A 54 -13.27 18.95 8.12
CA SER A 54 -12.39 18.13 7.27
C SER A 54 -11.11 17.65 7.98
N ASP A 55 -10.79 18.21 9.13
CA ASP A 55 -9.64 17.79 9.95
C ASP A 55 -10.01 16.66 10.94
N GLY A 56 -11.29 16.37 11.12
CA GLY A 56 -11.77 15.31 12.01
C GLY A 56 -11.44 13.92 11.47
N ASN A 57 -11.32 12.96 12.37
CA ASN A 57 -11.22 11.57 12.03
C ASN A 57 -12.63 10.98 11.85
N GLN A 58 -12.84 10.14 10.84
CA GLN A 58 -14.15 9.64 10.44
C GLN A 58 -14.18 8.10 10.36
N ALA A 59 -14.90 7.46 11.27
CA ALA A 59 -15.04 6.02 11.35
C ALA A 59 -16.46 5.60 10.89
N PHE A 60 -16.61 5.33 9.58
CA PHE A 60 -17.92 4.99 8.99
C PHE A 60 -18.18 3.49 8.85
N GLY A 61 -17.16 2.66 8.73
CA GLY A 61 -17.37 1.21 8.66
C GLY A 61 -17.80 0.63 10.01
N HIS A 62 -18.56 -0.49 10.00
CA HIS A 62 -18.90 -1.19 11.23
C HIS A 62 -17.67 -1.82 11.90
N TYR A 63 -17.60 -1.75 13.23
CA TYR A 63 -16.47 -2.28 14.04
C TYR A 63 -15.12 -1.64 13.72
N THR A 64 -15.10 -0.45 13.11
CA THR A 64 -13.85 0.23 12.75
C THR A 64 -13.29 1.05 13.88
N ALA A 65 -11.98 1.31 13.84
CA ALA A 65 -11.31 2.09 14.85
C ALA A 65 -10.35 3.11 14.23
N ILE A 66 -10.39 4.36 14.76
CA ILE A 66 -9.34 5.35 14.55
C ILE A 66 -8.85 5.79 15.92
N LEU A 67 -7.58 5.50 16.24
CA LEU A 67 -7.08 5.80 17.58
C LEU A 67 -6.76 7.28 17.77
N GLY A 68 -6.45 8.00 16.70
CA GLY A 68 -6.18 9.43 16.77
C GLY A 68 -5.65 10.01 15.45
N GLY A 69 -4.99 11.17 15.54
CA GLY A 69 -4.43 11.86 14.38
C GLY A 69 -5.39 12.88 13.77
N ARG A 70 -5.28 13.11 12.46
CA ARG A 70 -6.06 14.13 11.75
C ARG A 70 -6.50 13.65 10.37
N SER A 71 -7.76 13.89 10.02
CA SER A 71 -8.32 13.59 8.70
C SER A 71 -8.14 12.11 8.29
N ASN A 72 -8.14 11.20 9.25
CA ASN A 72 -8.07 9.77 8.97
C ASN A 72 -9.48 9.21 8.74
N LEU A 73 -9.59 8.22 7.84
CA LEU A 73 -10.86 7.66 7.42
C LEU A 73 -10.85 6.12 7.51
N THR A 74 -11.92 5.57 8.08
CA THR A 74 -12.25 4.14 7.90
C THR A 74 -13.65 4.02 7.33
N GLY A 75 -13.80 3.21 6.28
CA GLY A 75 -15.05 3.11 5.54
C GLY A 75 -15.16 4.09 4.39
N ASP A 76 -16.37 4.27 3.91
CA ASP A 76 -16.71 5.22 2.84
C ASP A 76 -17.83 6.14 3.33
N PRO A 77 -17.60 7.46 3.39
CA PRO A 77 -18.62 8.41 3.86
C PRO A 77 -19.81 8.54 2.93
N ASP A 78 -19.64 8.22 1.64
CA ASP A 78 -20.69 8.36 0.62
C ASP A 78 -21.63 7.14 0.55
N LEU A 79 -21.26 6.04 1.19
CA LEU A 79 -22.08 4.84 1.26
C LEU A 79 -22.98 4.84 2.49
N THR A 80 -24.29 4.65 2.28
CA THR A 80 -25.26 4.44 3.37
C THR A 80 -25.17 3.03 3.96
N ASP A 81 -24.53 2.11 3.28
CA ASP A 81 -24.26 0.76 3.76
C ASP A 81 -22.87 0.69 4.39
N HIS A 82 -22.81 0.87 5.69
CA HIS A 82 -21.58 0.82 6.48
C HIS A 82 -21.02 -0.61 6.68
N THR A 83 -21.54 -1.61 5.96
CA THR A 83 -20.97 -2.98 5.96
C THR A 83 -19.65 -3.08 5.19
N PHE A 84 -19.37 -2.11 4.32
CA PHE A 84 -18.04 -1.96 3.72
C PHE A 84 -17.01 -1.52 4.77
N ALA A 85 -15.78 -1.96 4.61
CA ALA A 85 -14.66 -1.69 5.52
C ALA A 85 -14.88 -2.19 6.96
N GLN A 86 -15.63 -3.28 7.15
CA GLN A 86 -15.79 -3.86 8.48
C GLN A 86 -14.43 -4.17 9.13
N SER A 87 -14.28 -3.80 10.40
CA SER A 87 -13.08 -4.04 11.19
C SER A 87 -11.81 -3.38 10.63
N ALA A 88 -11.95 -2.33 9.81
CA ALA A 88 -10.80 -1.57 9.35
C ALA A 88 -10.24 -0.69 10.48
N THR A 89 -8.94 -0.44 10.47
CA THR A 89 -8.28 0.31 11.54
C THR A 89 -7.28 1.31 11.00
N VAL A 90 -7.30 2.54 11.53
CA VAL A 90 -6.22 3.51 11.40
C VAL A 90 -5.71 3.85 12.80
N SER A 91 -4.43 3.56 13.08
CA SER A 91 -3.88 3.85 14.42
C SER A 91 -3.51 5.31 14.63
N GLY A 92 -3.34 6.09 13.56
CA GLY A 92 -3.06 7.52 13.69
C GLY A 92 -2.48 8.13 12.44
N GLY A 93 -1.71 9.23 12.60
CA GLY A 93 -1.14 9.97 11.49
C GLY A 93 -2.10 10.97 10.88
N GLN A 94 -1.92 11.29 9.60
CA GLN A 94 -2.73 12.28 8.90
C GLN A 94 -3.14 11.81 7.51
N ASN A 95 -4.40 12.03 7.14
CA ASN A 95 -4.98 11.71 5.84
C ASN A 95 -4.83 10.22 5.46
N ASN A 96 -4.83 9.33 6.43
CA ASN A 96 -4.74 7.90 6.16
C ASN A 96 -6.14 7.31 5.96
N THR A 97 -6.28 6.39 5.01
CA THR A 97 -7.54 5.76 4.67
C THR A 97 -7.44 4.23 4.73
N ALA A 98 -8.32 3.60 5.51
CA ALA A 98 -8.51 2.17 5.53
C ALA A 98 -9.98 1.88 5.14
N SER A 99 -10.23 1.63 3.85
CA SER A 99 -11.58 1.44 3.30
C SER A 99 -11.91 0.01 2.89
N GLY A 100 -10.94 -0.89 2.89
CA GLY A 100 -11.18 -2.32 2.73
C GLY A 100 -11.62 -2.99 4.04
N SER A 101 -12.44 -4.03 3.98
CA SER A 101 -12.75 -4.82 5.18
C SER A 101 -11.48 -5.46 5.75
N ARG A 102 -11.30 -5.35 7.07
CA ARG A 102 -10.09 -5.81 7.80
C ARG A 102 -8.80 -5.14 7.35
N SER A 103 -8.89 -4.03 6.61
CA SER A 103 -7.70 -3.28 6.21
C SER A 103 -7.09 -2.50 7.38
N THR A 104 -5.81 -2.22 7.31
CA THR A 104 -5.10 -1.53 8.39
C THR A 104 -4.13 -0.50 7.85
N VAL A 105 -4.15 0.70 8.42
CA VAL A 105 -3.08 1.69 8.27
C VAL A 105 -2.56 2.04 9.66
N SER A 106 -1.30 1.70 9.96
CA SER A 106 -0.75 1.97 11.30
C SER A 106 -0.36 3.43 11.51
N GLY A 107 -0.24 4.21 10.46
CA GLY A 107 0.04 5.65 10.59
C GLY A 107 0.71 6.26 9.37
N GLY A 108 1.42 7.39 9.58
CA GLY A 108 2.09 8.13 8.51
C GLY A 108 1.21 9.19 7.88
N PHE A 109 1.45 9.50 6.60
CA PHE A 109 0.77 10.56 5.88
C PHE A 109 0.24 10.09 4.51
N ASN A 110 -1.03 10.31 4.21
CA ASN A 110 -1.68 9.95 2.94
C ASN A 110 -1.52 8.47 2.55
N ASN A 111 -1.52 7.55 3.49
CA ASN A 111 -1.45 6.13 3.21
C ASN A 111 -2.86 5.54 3.02
N THR A 112 -3.00 4.59 2.10
CA THR A 112 -4.31 4.05 1.71
C THR A 112 -4.29 2.52 1.64
N ALA A 113 -5.26 1.86 2.30
CA ALA A 113 -5.49 0.42 2.26
C ALA A 113 -6.96 0.17 1.86
N THR A 114 -7.20 -0.29 0.62
CA THR A 114 -8.56 -0.32 0.04
C THR A 114 -9.16 -1.70 -0.15
N ALA A 115 -8.35 -2.75 -0.21
CA ALA A 115 -8.85 -4.11 -0.41
C ALA A 115 -9.03 -4.87 0.92
N TRP A 116 -9.68 -6.02 0.84
CA TRP A 116 -9.83 -6.91 1.99
C TRP A 116 -8.48 -7.34 2.56
N GLY A 117 -8.28 -7.13 3.85
CA GLY A 117 -7.03 -7.49 4.53
C GLY A 117 -5.80 -6.68 4.13
N ALA A 118 -5.93 -5.68 3.26
CA ALA A 118 -4.80 -4.85 2.84
C ALA A 118 -4.17 -4.09 4.01
N SER A 119 -2.86 -3.90 3.99
CA SER A 119 -2.15 -3.27 5.10
C SER A 119 -1.07 -2.28 4.66
N VAL A 120 -1.01 -1.13 5.32
CA VAL A 120 0.11 -0.18 5.22
C VAL A 120 0.63 0.11 6.62
N SER A 121 1.89 -0.24 6.91
CA SER A 121 2.45 -0.01 8.24
C SER A 121 2.84 1.46 8.50
N GLY A 122 2.98 2.27 7.45
CA GLY A 122 3.27 3.70 7.60
C GLY A 122 3.94 4.29 6.38
N GLY A 123 4.67 5.41 6.58
CA GLY A 123 5.34 6.13 5.50
C GLY A 123 4.48 7.25 4.91
N ASP A 124 4.69 7.54 3.65
CA ASP A 124 4.11 8.71 2.99
C ASP A 124 3.58 8.36 1.59
N HIS A 125 2.28 8.55 1.33
CA HIS A 125 1.62 8.24 0.05
C HIS A 125 1.76 6.78 -0.42
N ASN A 126 1.70 5.82 0.48
CA ASN A 126 1.73 4.40 0.12
C ASN A 126 0.31 3.84 -0.08
N THR A 127 0.16 2.92 -1.04
CA THR A 127 -1.13 2.31 -1.37
C THR A 127 -1.04 0.79 -1.37
N ALA A 128 -1.94 0.14 -0.64
CA ALA A 128 -2.18 -1.29 -0.71
C ALA A 128 -3.61 -1.52 -1.22
N SER A 129 -3.78 -1.98 -2.47
CA SER A 129 -5.07 -2.10 -3.14
C SER A 129 -5.42 -3.51 -3.61
N GLY A 130 -4.50 -4.46 -3.56
CA GLY A 130 -4.79 -5.88 -3.76
C GLY A 130 -5.32 -6.56 -2.50
N GLU A 131 -6.04 -7.67 -2.63
CA GLU A 131 -6.48 -8.50 -1.50
C GLU A 131 -5.26 -8.97 -0.69
N ALA A 132 -5.29 -8.74 0.61
CA ALA A 132 -4.19 -9.05 1.53
C ALA A 132 -2.82 -8.47 1.12
N ALA A 133 -2.82 -7.43 0.26
CA ALA A 133 -1.59 -6.76 -0.14
C ALA A 133 -0.98 -5.95 1.01
N GLY A 134 0.34 -5.82 1.00
CA GLY A 134 1.06 -5.16 2.07
C GLY A 134 2.12 -4.15 1.61
N VAL A 135 2.18 -2.99 2.29
CA VAL A 135 3.30 -2.04 2.17
C VAL A 135 3.85 -1.75 3.56
N SER A 136 5.12 -2.09 3.81
CA SER A 136 5.71 -1.86 5.14
C SER A 136 6.09 -0.40 5.39
N GLY A 137 6.24 0.41 4.37
CA GLY A 137 6.56 1.83 4.54
C GLY A 137 7.21 2.45 3.32
N GLY A 138 8.02 3.51 3.53
CA GLY A 138 8.64 4.25 2.45
C GLY A 138 7.73 5.30 1.86
N ARG A 139 7.89 5.60 0.58
CA ARG A 139 7.18 6.70 -0.05
C ARG A 139 6.70 6.38 -1.45
N TYR A 140 5.43 6.65 -1.74
CA TYR A 140 4.77 6.40 -3.03
C TYR A 140 4.81 4.94 -3.49
N ASN A 141 4.93 3.98 -2.59
CA ASN A 141 4.94 2.58 -2.93
C ASN A 141 3.51 2.04 -3.14
N VAL A 142 3.36 1.12 -4.09
CA VAL A 142 2.06 0.55 -4.47
C VAL A 142 2.13 -0.97 -4.46
N ALA A 143 1.25 -1.62 -3.71
CA ALA A 143 1.01 -3.06 -3.75
C ALA A 143 -0.43 -3.27 -4.26
N SER A 144 -0.59 -3.57 -5.56
CA SER A 144 -1.90 -3.66 -6.21
C SER A 144 -2.31 -5.06 -6.63
N GLY A 145 -1.41 -5.99 -6.78
CA GLY A 145 -1.75 -7.40 -6.97
C GLY A 145 -2.25 -8.04 -5.68
N ASP A 146 -3.07 -9.09 -5.79
CA ASP A 146 -3.49 -9.86 -4.63
C ASP A 146 -2.28 -10.54 -3.98
N TYR A 147 -2.19 -10.45 -2.65
CA TYR A 147 -1.06 -10.95 -1.86
C TYR A 147 0.30 -10.34 -2.27
N ALA A 148 0.29 -9.19 -2.97
CA ALA A 148 1.50 -8.48 -3.35
C ALA A 148 2.13 -7.75 -2.15
N PHE A 149 3.44 -7.57 -2.19
CA PHE A 149 4.17 -6.97 -1.09
C PHE A 149 5.23 -5.96 -1.54
N VAL A 150 5.24 -4.78 -0.90
CA VAL A 150 6.34 -3.83 -1.02
C VAL A 150 6.97 -3.60 0.36
N GLY A 151 8.25 -3.94 0.53
CA GLY A 151 8.98 -3.78 1.79
C GLY A 151 9.31 -2.33 2.14
N GLY A 152 9.40 -1.45 1.15
CA GLY A 152 9.67 -0.04 1.39
C GLY A 152 10.44 0.63 0.27
N GLY A 153 11.21 1.68 0.59
CA GLY A 153 11.93 2.48 -0.40
C GLY A 153 11.03 3.52 -1.07
N GLY A 154 11.18 3.70 -2.37
CA GLY A 154 10.49 4.74 -3.13
C GLY A 154 11.22 6.08 -3.11
N SER A 155 10.60 7.13 -3.62
CA SER A 155 11.22 8.44 -3.86
C SER A 155 10.34 9.59 -3.41
N ASN A 156 10.80 10.81 -3.61
CA ASN A 156 10.06 12.03 -3.31
C ASN A 156 8.93 12.36 -4.32
N THR A 157 8.79 11.55 -5.35
CA THR A 157 7.74 11.71 -6.36
C THR A 157 7.04 10.38 -6.64
N ALA A 158 5.74 10.42 -6.91
CA ALA A 158 4.94 9.23 -7.20
C ALA A 158 5.48 8.40 -8.38
N GLN A 159 6.17 9.04 -9.31
CA GLN A 159 6.74 8.41 -10.49
C GLN A 159 7.81 7.35 -10.17
N TYR A 160 8.50 7.48 -9.03
CA TYR A 160 9.62 6.63 -8.65
C TYR A 160 9.34 5.78 -7.40
N GLY A 161 8.10 5.55 -7.07
CA GLY A 161 7.69 4.56 -6.07
C GLY A 161 7.94 3.13 -6.57
N ASN A 162 8.08 2.19 -5.66
CA ASN A 162 8.13 0.78 -6.01
C ASN A 162 6.71 0.23 -6.20
N THR A 163 6.53 -0.64 -7.19
CA THR A 163 5.22 -1.22 -7.49
C THR A 163 5.27 -2.75 -7.54
N ALA A 164 4.48 -3.41 -6.70
CA ALA A 164 4.19 -4.83 -6.78
C ALA A 164 2.80 -5.00 -7.40
N PHE A 165 2.75 -5.21 -8.72
CA PHE A 165 1.53 -5.23 -9.52
C PHE A 165 0.98 -6.65 -9.73
N GLY A 166 1.83 -7.63 -9.98
CA GLY A 166 1.40 -9.01 -10.19
C GLY A 166 0.89 -9.66 -8.90
N ASN A 167 -0.05 -10.58 -9.01
CA ASN A 167 -0.49 -11.37 -7.85
C ASN A 167 0.70 -12.13 -7.25
N PHE A 168 0.79 -12.18 -5.92
CA PHE A 168 1.90 -12.79 -5.18
C PHE A 168 3.27 -12.20 -5.52
N SER A 169 3.33 -11.02 -6.16
CA SER A 169 4.59 -10.38 -6.51
C SER A 169 5.20 -9.61 -5.33
N SER A 170 6.50 -9.35 -5.40
CA SER A 170 7.18 -8.62 -4.32
C SER A 170 8.26 -7.67 -4.81
N VAL A 171 8.32 -6.49 -4.18
CA VAL A 171 9.46 -5.58 -4.26
C VAL A 171 9.95 -5.31 -2.85
N LEU A 172 11.19 -5.73 -2.51
CA LEU A 172 11.67 -5.57 -1.14
C LEU A 172 12.13 -4.14 -0.82
N GLY A 173 12.55 -3.39 -1.83
CA GLY A 173 12.96 -1.99 -1.62
C GLY A 173 13.59 -1.35 -2.85
N GLY A 174 14.35 -0.27 -2.64
CA GLY A 174 14.95 0.50 -3.73
C GLY A 174 14.04 1.61 -4.23
N THR A 175 14.16 1.95 -5.51
CA THR A 175 13.43 3.07 -6.12
C THR A 175 13.01 2.71 -7.54
N ASP A 176 11.76 2.98 -7.91
CA ASP A 176 11.25 2.77 -9.26
C ASP A 176 11.34 1.31 -9.74
N ASN A 177 11.17 0.36 -8.83
CA ASN A 177 11.20 -1.07 -9.17
C ASN A 177 9.77 -1.59 -9.37
N ILE A 178 9.61 -2.47 -10.36
CA ILE A 178 8.30 -3.04 -10.73
C ILE A 178 8.36 -4.56 -10.71
N ALA A 179 7.46 -5.19 -9.97
CA ALA A 179 7.19 -6.61 -10.02
C ALA A 179 5.78 -6.84 -10.60
N GLY A 180 5.69 -7.45 -11.77
CA GLY A 180 4.51 -7.51 -12.62
C GLY A 180 4.57 -6.52 -13.78
N ASP A 181 3.49 -6.41 -14.56
CA ASP A 181 3.38 -5.41 -15.63
C ASP A 181 2.44 -4.28 -15.20
N GLY A 182 3.02 -3.18 -14.75
CA GLY A 182 2.29 -2.00 -14.25
C GLY A 182 1.41 -1.29 -15.29
N ASN A 183 1.45 -1.67 -16.56
CA ASN A 183 0.64 -1.08 -17.63
C ASN A 183 -0.64 -1.87 -17.94
N LEU A 184 -0.80 -3.06 -17.38
CA LEU A 184 -1.94 -3.93 -17.64
C LEU A 184 -2.90 -3.95 -16.44
N ILE A 185 -4.18 -4.10 -16.73
CA ILE A 185 -5.23 -4.27 -15.70
C ILE A 185 -5.22 -5.72 -15.16
N ASP A 186 -4.54 -6.63 -15.85
CA ASP A 186 -4.50 -8.06 -15.51
C ASP A 186 -3.32 -8.36 -14.57
N HIS A 187 -3.62 -8.49 -13.30
CA HIS A 187 -2.65 -8.84 -12.26
C HIS A 187 -2.10 -10.28 -12.36
N ALA A 188 -2.58 -11.10 -13.29
CA ALA A 188 -1.97 -12.40 -13.60
C ALA A 188 -0.67 -12.27 -14.39
N VAL A 189 -0.48 -11.13 -15.07
CA VAL A 189 0.80 -10.83 -15.73
C VAL A 189 1.87 -10.52 -14.69
N GLY A 190 2.98 -11.26 -14.75
CA GLY A 190 4.04 -11.18 -13.75
C GLY A 190 3.66 -11.74 -12.38
N GLU A 191 2.69 -12.65 -12.31
CA GLU A 191 2.39 -13.38 -11.08
C GLU A 191 3.66 -14.00 -10.50
N LYS A 192 3.83 -13.92 -9.17
CA LYS A 192 5.00 -14.42 -8.43
C LYS A 192 6.34 -13.80 -8.84
N SER A 193 6.31 -12.67 -9.56
CA SER A 193 7.56 -11.98 -9.91
C SER A 193 8.17 -11.27 -8.68
N SER A 194 9.48 -11.06 -8.72
CA SER A 194 10.16 -10.43 -7.58
C SER A 194 11.29 -9.50 -7.98
N VAL A 195 11.41 -8.37 -7.27
CA VAL A 195 12.57 -7.47 -7.33
C VAL A 195 13.09 -7.27 -5.92
N SER A 196 14.36 -7.63 -5.66
CA SER A 196 14.92 -7.46 -4.31
C SER A 196 15.38 -6.02 -4.01
N GLY A 197 15.61 -5.20 -5.02
CA GLY A 197 15.98 -3.80 -4.82
C GLY A 197 16.67 -3.17 -6.02
N GLY A 198 17.43 -2.11 -5.78
CA GLY A 198 18.08 -1.32 -6.84
C GLY A 198 17.20 -0.19 -7.36
N GLN A 199 17.39 0.19 -8.61
CA GLN A 199 16.65 1.29 -9.22
C GLN A 199 16.18 0.92 -10.64
N GLY A 200 14.93 1.20 -10.95
CA GLY A 200 14.37 1.04 -12.30
C GLY A 200 14.31 -0.41 -12.77
N ASN A 201 14.36 -1.39 -11.87
CA ASN A 201 14.35 -2.80 -12.26
C ASN A 201 12.92 -3.30 -12.47
N THR A 202 12.72 -4.12 -13.51
CA THR A 202 11.40 -4.68 -13.85
C THR A 202 11.47 -6.21 -13.94
N ALA A 203 10.63 -6.89 -13.16
CA ALA A 203 10.38 -8.32 -13.27
C ALA A 203 8.92 -8.52 -13.71
N SER A 204 8.68 -8.68 -15.03
CA SER A 204 7.32 -8.75 -15.60
C SER A 204 6.90 -10.12 -16.10
N GLY A 205 7.82 -11.06 -16.21
CA GLY A 205 7.46 -12.44 -16.54
C GLY A 205 6.85 -13.20 -15.35
N LEU A 206 6.01 -14.20 -15.61
CA LEU A 206 5.52 -15.11 -14.57
C LEU A 206 6.71 -15.75 -13.84
N SER A 207 6.78 -15.61 -12.53
CA SER A 207 7.89 -16.08 -11.67
C SER A 207 9.27 -15.50 -12.04
N ALA A 208 9.31 -14.39 -12.77
CA ALA A 208 10.57 -13.73 -13.11
C ALA A 208 11.20 -13.04 -11.89
N SER A 209 12.52 -12.88 -11.89
CA SER A 209 13.23 -12.27 -10.77
C SER A 209 14.35 -11.32 -11.19
N VAL A 210 14.48 -10.21 -10.47
CA VAL A 210 15.63 -9.31 -10.55
C VAL A 210 16.18 -9.11 -9.14
N SER A 211 17.45 -9.50 -8.89
CA SER A 211 18.03 -9.36 -7.57
C SER A 211 18.48 -7.93 -7.25
N GLY A 212 18.64 -7.07 -8.25
CA GLY A 212 19.00 -5.67 -8.05
C GLY A 212 19.72 -5.05 -9.23
N GLY A 213 20.50 -3.98 -8.96
CA GLY A 213 21.20 -3.22 -9.98
C GLY A 213 20.39 -2.04 -10.50
N TRP A 214 20.61 -1.62 -11.73
CA TRP A 214 19.95 -0.48 -12.34
C TRP A 214 19.40 -0.82 -13.73
N ASP A 215 18.13 -0.49 -13.99
CA ASP A 215 17.42 -0.67 -15.26
C ASP A 215 17.51 -2.09 -15.84
N ASN A 216 17.46 -3.11 -14.99
CA ASN A 216 17.44 -4.50 -15.43
C ASN A 216 16.00 -4.99 -15.63
N THR A 217 15.80 -5.83 -16.66
CA THR A 217 14.48 -6.39 -17.02
C THR A 217 14.51 -7.90 -17.12
N ALA A 218 13.63 -8.58 -16.38
CA ALA A 218 13.33 -10.00 -16.51
C ALA A 218 11.88 -10.16 -16.97
N SER A 219 11.65 -10.40 -18.28
CA SER A 219 10.32 -10.47 -18.88
C SER A 219 9.91 -11.83 -19.39
N GLY A 220 10.85 -12.77 -19.51
CA GLY A 220 10.54 -14.16 -19.86
C GLY A 220 9.90 -14.92 -18.69
N LEU A 221 9.15 -16.00 -18.98
CA LEU A 221 8.67 -16.95 -17.98
C LEU A 221 9.86 -17.50 -17.19
N SER A 222 9.84 -17.37 -15.88
CA SER A 222 10.92 -17.79 -14.96
C SER A 222 12.31 -17.20 -15.29
N ALA A 223 12.35 -16.10 -16.02
CA ALA A 223 13.60 -15.42 -16.36
C ALA A 223 14.25 -14.78 -15.14
N SER A 224 15.57 -14.67 -15.13
CA SER A 224 16.28 -14.06 -13.99
C SER A 224 17.40 -13.12 -14.39
N VAL A 225 17.55 -12.00 -13.67
CA VAL A 225 18.69 -11.09 -13.74
C VAL A 225 19.28 -10.93 -12.35
N SER A 226 20.54 -11.31 -12.15
CA SER A 226 21.19 -11.19 -10.83
C SER A 226 21.64 -9.76 -10.51
N GLY A 227 21.72 -8.88 -11.50
CA GLY A 227 22.09 -7.47 -11.27
C GLY A 227 22.86 -6.87 -12.44
N GLY A 228 23.58 -5.77 -12.16
CA GLY A 228 24.31 -5.00 -13.18
C GLY A 228 23.49 -3.82 -13.69
N PHE A 229 23.74 -3.40 -14.92
CA PHE A 229 23.08 -2.24 -15.53
C PHE A 229 22.49 -2.59 -16.90
N GLY A 230 21.21 -2.31 -17.09
CA GLY A 230 20.54 -2.40 -18.37
C GLY A 230 20.51 -3.83 -18.97
N ASN A 231 20.48 -4.86 -18.12
CA ASN A 231 20.46 -6.24 -18.58
C ASN A 231 19.02 -6.72 -18.82
N ILE A 232 18.83 -7.58 -19.85
CA ILE A 232 17.52 -8.07 -20.26
C ILE A 232 17.54 -9.61 -20.33
N ALA A 233 16.64 -10.26 -19.59
CA ALA A 233 16.34 -11.68 -19.71
C ALA A 233 14.89 -11.82 -20.20
N SER A 234 14.69 -12.04 -21.52
CA SER A 234 13.37 -12.11 -22.14
C SER A 234 12.99 -13.49 -22.69
N GLY A 235 13.94 -14.38 -22.83
CA GLY A 235 13.66 -15.79 -23.16
C GLY A 235 13.02 -16.52 -21.96
N GLU A 236 12.22 -17.55 -22.23
CA GLU A 236 11.73 -18.45 -21.20
C GLU A 236 12.91 -19.11 -20.49
N THR A 237 12.91 -19.13 -19.15
CA THR A 237 13.98 -19.66 -18.29
C THR A 237 15.37 -19.02 -18.50
N SER A 238 15.43 -17.91 -19.25
CA SER A 238 16.70 -17.25 -19.55
C SER A 238 17.30 -16.56 -18.33
N THR A 239 18.64 -16.46 -18.28
CA THR A 239 19.36 -15.90 -17.16
C THR A 239 20.45 -14.93 -17.58
N VAL A 240 20.50 -13.74 -16.97
CA VAL A 240 21.65 -12.84 -17.03
C VAL A 240 22.28 -12.74 -15.64
N SER A 241 23.50 -13.27 -15.48
CA SER A 241 24.22 -13.24 -14.19
C SER A 241 24.80 -11.87 -13.84
N GLY A 242 24.71 -10.88 -14.74
CA GLY A 242 25.16 -9.50 -14.49
C GLY A 242 25.95 -8.92 -15.67
N GLY A 243 26.52 -7.74 -15.44
CA GLY A 243 27.26 -6.99 -16.44
C GLY A 243 26.55 -5.73 -16.91
N TYR A 244 26.88 -5.27 -18.09
CA TYR A 244 26.33 -4.07 -18.71
C TYR A 244 25.67 -4.40 -20.04
N SER A 245 24.41 -4.06 -20.21
CA SER A 245 23.62 -4.21 -21.45
C SER A 245 23.70 -5.61 -22.06
N ARG A 246 23.55 -6.65 -21.24
CA ARG A 246 23.50 -8.04 -21.69
C ARG A 246 22.06 -8.45 -21.96
N SER A 247 21.86 -9.25 -23.01
CA SER A 247 20.54 -9.78 -23.35
C SER A 247 20.59 -11.28 -23.52
N ALA A 248 19.69 -11.98 -22.82
CA ALA A 248 19.40 -13.40 -22.95
C ALA A 248 17.96 -13.50 -23.48
N THR A 249 17.81 -13.82 -24.79
CA THR A 249 16.55 -13.70 -25.51
C THR A 249 15.94 -15.02 -25.93
N ASP A 250 16.75 -16.06 -26.02
CA ASP A 250 16.29 -17.39 -26.39
C ASP A 250 15.91 -18.22 -25.15
N VAL A 251 15.14 -19.27 -25.35
CA VAL A 251 14.79 -20.21 -24.29
C VAL A 251 16.06 -20.81 -23.70
N ASP A 252 16.14 -20.86 -22.35
CA ASP A 252 17.29 -21.41 -21.61
C ASP A 252 18.62 -20.64 -21.86
N ASP A 253 18.58 -19.46 -22.47
CA ASP A 253 19.78 -18.66 -22.73
C ASP A 253 20.43 -18.18 -21.42
N TRP A 254 21.75 -18.29 -21.33
CA TRP A 254 22.51 -17.78 -20.18
C TRP A 254 23.59 -16.81 -20.63
N ARG A 255 23.62 -15.65 -20.00
CA ARG A 255 24.60 -14.58 -20.27
C ARG A 255 25.31 -14.16 -18.98
N ALA A 256 26.63 -14.09 -19.05
CA ALA A 256 27.46 -13.55 -17.97
C ALA A 256 28.25 -12.33 -18.44
N GLY A 257 28.84 -11.60 -17.50
CA GLY A 257 29.85 -10.57 -17.79
C GLY A 257 31.03 -11.17 -18.54
N GLY A 258 31.72 -10.36 -19.37
CA GLY A 258 32.95 -10.80 -20.04
C GLY A 258 34.01 -11.23 -19.02
N LEU A 259 34.64 -12.39 -19.22
CA LEU A 259 35.87 -12.73 -18.53
C LEU A 259 36.93 -11.72 -18.97
N TYR A 260 37.43 -10.87 -18.06
CA TYR A 260 38.70 -10.21 -18.28
C TYR A 260 39.78 -11.28 -18.18
N GLN A 261 40.35 -11.67 -19.30
CA GLN A 261 41.64 -12.33 -19.30
C GLN A 261 42.68 -11.20 -19.21
N ASP A 262 43.27 -11.05 -18.05
CA ASP A 262 44.53 -10.30 -17.93
C ASP A 262 45.60 -11.11 -18.69
N ASN A 263 46.06 -10.56 -19.80
CA ASN A 263 47.26 -11.08 -20.50
C ASN A 263 48.52 -10.53 -19.81
#